data_31d267af1b74413fcba72c9f55ef8c05
#
_entry.id   31d267af1b74413fcba72c9f55ef8c05
#
_cell.length_a   1.000
_cell.length_b   1.000
_cell.length_c   1.000
_cell.angle_alpha   90.00
_cell.angle_beta   90.00
_cell.angle_gamma   90.00
#
_symmetry.space_group_name_H-M   'P 1'
#
loop_
_entity.id
_entity.type
_entity.pdbx_description
1 polymer ?
#
loop_
_entity_poly.entity_id
_entity_poly.type
_entity_poly.pdbx_seq_one_letter_code
_entity_poly.pdbx_strand_id
1 'polypeptide(L)'
;MARNSRPTRYVYFFGGAKADGNESMKNLLGGKGANLAEMAGHPNLRLPVPPGFTITTEVCNYYYQNKRTYPSELKAEIQDAIFKMEQLTGKKFGDAKNPLVVSIRSGARKSMPGMMETILNVGLTEKTIKGLIEYYRKTFYKRNYINKRNNKKSSNK
;
A
#
# COMPACT_ATOMS: atom_id res chain seq x y z
N MET A 1 16.51 -34.42 -14.23
CA MET A 1 15.11 -33.93 -14.10
C MET A 1 15.17 -32.47 -13.68
N ALA A 2 14.92 -31.52 -14.61
CA ALA A 2 14.87 -30.10 -14.31
C ALA A 2 13.64 -29.86 -13.43
N ARG A 3 13.85 -29.45 -12.18
CA ARG A 3 12.76 -28.94 -11.34
C ARG A 3 12.23 -27.66 -12.02
N ASN A 4 10.98 -27.75 -12.49
CA ASN A 4 10.20 -26.63 -12.95
C ASN A 4 9.98 -25.70 -11.74
N SER A 5 10.98 -24.90 -11.36
CA SER A 5 10.85 -23.91 -10.30
C SER A 5 9.94 -22.82 -10.85
N ARG A 6 8.74 -22.68 -10.28
CA ARG A 6 7.94 -21.48 -10.48
C ARG A 6 8.83 -20.27 -10.22
N PRO A 7 8.77 -19.22 -11.05
CA PRO A 7 9.55 -18.03 -10.79
C PRO A 7 9.27 -17.53 -9.36
N THR A 8 10.33 -17.26 -8.62
CA THR A 8 10.21 -16.78 -7.24
C THR A 8 9.53 -15.42 -7.28
N ARG A 9 8.39 -15.31 -6.62
CA ARG A 9 7.65 -14.05 -6.52
C ARG A 9 8.04 -13.34 -5.24
N TYR A 10 8.44 -12.08 -5.37
CA TYR A 10 8.93 -11.27 -4.25
C TYR A 10 7.92 -10.23 -3.74
N VAL A 11 6.91 -9.88 -4.53
CA VAL A 11 5.92 -8.86 -4.17
C VAL A 11 4.51 -9.43 -4.18
N TYR A 12 3.81 -9.27 -3.06
CA TYR A 12 2.44 -9.74 -2.85
C TYR A 12 1.51 -8.54 -2.65
N PHE A 13 0.61 -8.34 -3.58
CA PHE A 13 -0.33 -7.22 -3.61
C PHE A 13 -1.60 -7.51 -2.79
N PHE A 14 -2.19 -6.46 -2.21
CA PHE A 14 -3.50 -6.49 -1.58
C PHE A 14 -4.25 -5.17 -1.81
N GLY A 15 -5.57 -5.23 -1.97
CA GLY A 15 -6.44 -4.08 -2.19
C GLY A 15 -7.53 -4.35 -3.22
N GLY A 16 -8.57 -3.52 -3.27
CA GLY A 16 -9.68 -3.71 -4.18
C GLY A 16 -10.46 -5.02 -3.96
N ALA A 17 -10.59 -5.44 -2.70
CA ALA A 17 -11.20 -6.71 -2.28
C ALA A 17 -10.48 -7.97 -2.83
N LYS A 18 -9.18 -7.87 -3.10
CA LYS A 18 -8.32 -8.96 -3.55
C LYS A 18 -7.00 -8.96 -2.78
N ALA A 19 -6.40 -10.12 -2.62
CA ALA A 19 -5.04 -10.26 -2.12
C ALA A 19 -4.35 -11.47 -2.75
N ASP A 20 -3.04 -11.33 -2.94
CA ASP A 20 -2.18 -12.40 -3.45
C ASP A 20 -1.75 -13.40 -2.36
N GLY A 21 -1.96 -13.05 -1.09
CA GLY A 21 -1.61 -13.83 0.09
C GLY A 21 -2.76 -13.93 1.08
N ASN A 22 -2.50 -14.61 2.20
CA ASN A 22 -3.43 -14.80 3.31
C ASN A 22 -2.69 -14.94 4.65
N GLU A 23 -3.43 -15.12 5.75
CA GLU A 23 -2.89 -15.22 7.10
C GLU A 23 -1.92 -16.40 7.34
N SER A 24 -2.04 -17.50 6.57
CA SER A 24 -1.16 -18.66 6.70
C SER A 24 0.27 -18.37 6.25
N MET A 25 0.48 -17.30 5.49
CA MET A 25 1.75 -16.93 4.86
C MET A 25 2.65 -16.04 5.75
N LYS A 26 2.50 -16.08 7.07
CA LYS A 26 3.25 -15.23 8.02
C LYS A 26 4.77 -15.36 7.89
N ASN A 27 5.27 -16.54 7.56
CA ASN A 27 6.71 -16.76 7.36
C ASN A 27 7.25 -16.02 6.13
N LEU A 28 6.43 -15.86 5.09
CA LEU A 28 6.81 -15.21 3.84
C LEU A 28 6.51 -13.71 3.86
N LEU A 29 5.34 -13.32 4.35
CA LEU A 29 4.84 -11.94 4.30
C LEU A 29 5.09 -11.15 5.59
N GLY A 30 5.59 -11.81 6.64
CA GLY A 30 5.60 -11.26 7.98
C GLY A 30 4.18 -11.18 8.57
N GLY A 31 4.06 -10.94 9.88
CA GLY A 31 2.76 -10.91 10.55
C GLY A 31 1.84 -9.80 10.03
N LYS A 32 2.36 -8.59 9.82
CA LYS A 32 1.57 -7.46 9.31
C LYS A 32 1.10 -7.67 7.88
N GLY A 33 1.99 -8.16 6.99
CA GLY A 33 1.67 -8.41 5.59
C GLY A 33 0.62 -9.50 5.42
N ALA A 34 0.77 -10.62 6.12
CA ALA A 34 -0.19 -11.72 6.09
C ALA A 34 -1.59 -11.29 6.59
N ASN A 35 -1.64 -10.55 7.72
CA ASN A 35 -2.91 -10.07 8.25
C ASN A 35 -3.59 -9.04 7.33
N LEU A 36 -2.83 -8.12 6.71
CA LEU A 36 -3.38 -7.17 5.73
C LEU A 36 -3.91 -7.88 4.48
N ALA A 37 -3.19 -8.89 3.99
CA ALA A 37 -3.65 -9.71 2.87
C ALA A 37 -4.95 -10.44 3.20
N GLU A 38 -5.04 -11.06 4.38
CA GLU A 38 -6.27 -11.71 4.85
C GLU A 38 -7.44 -10.73 4.92
N MET A 39 -7.27 -9.60 5.59
CA MET A 39 -8.33 -8.58 5.72
C MET A 39 -8.79 -8.03 4.38
N ALA A 40 -7.87 -7.85 3.41
CA ALA A 40 -8.20 -7.32 2.10
C ALA A 40 -8.85 -8.34 1.17
N GLY A 41 -8.46 -9.62 1.28
CA GLY A 41 -8.89 -10.70 0.39
C GLY A 41 -10.05 -11.54 0.92
N HIS A 42 -10.39 -11.41 2.20
CA HIS A 42 -11.42 -12.27 2.82
C HIS A 42 -12.82 -11.99 2.26
N PRO A 43 -13.50 -12.99 1.68
CA PRO A 43 -14.72 -12.76 0.91
C PRO A 43 -15.90 -12.21 1.75
N ASN A 44 -15.91 -12.53 3.04
CA ASN A 44 -17.02 -12.19 3.93
C ASN A 44 -16.77 -10.90 4.75
N LEU A 45 -15.51 -10.46 4.92
CA LEU A 45 -15.20 -9.32 5.78
C LEU A 45 -15.39 -7.97 5.08
N ARG A 46 -15.16 -7.89 3.77
CA ARG A 46 -15.29 -6.67 2.93
C ARG A 46 -14.72 -5.41 3.60
N LEU A 47 -13.61 -5.56 4.31
CA LEU A 47 -12.98 -4.45 5.01
C LEU A 47 -12.38 -3.47 3.99
N PRO A 48 -12.52 -2.15 4.20
CA PRO A 48 -11.97 -1.12 3.32
C PRO A 48 -10.45 -0.96 3.57
N VAL A 49 -9.70 -2.04 3.31
CA VAL A 49 -8.24 -2.02 3.45
C VAL A 49 -7.65 -1.16 2.32
N PRO A 50 -6.87 -0.12 2.63
CA PRO A 50 -6.15 0.64 1.61
C PRO A 50 -5.24 -0.28 0.78
N PRO A 51 -5.12 -0.07 -0.54
CA PRO A 51 -4.27 -0.89 -1.37
C PRO A 51 -2.80 -0.75 -0.99
N GLY A 52 -2.07 -1.85 -1.09
CA GLY A 52 -0.67 -1.94 -0.78
C GLY A 52 -0.04 -3.23 -1.26
N PHE A 53 1.23 -3.42 -0.94
CA PHE A 53 1.93 -4.66 -1.21
C PHE A 53 2.94 -4.99 -0.12
N THR A 54 3.29 -6.25 -0.03
CA THR A 54 4.32 -6.77 0.87
C THR A 54 5.48 -7.31 0.07
N ILE A 55 6.70 -6.86 0.36
CA ILE A 55 7.94 -7.47 -0.11
C ILE A 55 8.24 -8.63 0.83
N THR A 56 8.51 -9.82 0.28
CA THR A 56 8.70 -11.04 1.05
C THR A 56 9.94 -11.02 1.92
N THR A 57 9.93 -11.80 3.01
CA THR A 57 11.11 -11.99 3.87
C THR A 57 12.28 -12.66 3.13
N GLU A 58 12.02 -13.34 2.02
CA GLU A 58 13.04 -13.94 1.16
C GLU A 58 13.96 -12.92 0.52
N VAL A 59 13.45 -11.72 0.20
CA VAL A 59 14.27 -10.60 -0.30
C VAL A 59 15.31 -10.18 0.73
N CYS A 60 14.95 -10.16 2.01
CA CYS A 60 15.89 -9.86 3.09
C CYS A 60 17.00 -10.92 3.16
N ASN A 61 16.64 -12.20 3.10
CA ASN A 61 17.60 -13.29 3.09
C ASN A 61 18.53 -13.21 1.86
N TYR A 62 17.93 -12.98 0.68
CA TYR A 62 18.69 -12.81 -0.57
C TYR A 62 19.72 -11.67 -0.45
N TYR A 63 19.29 -10.51 0.06
CA TYR A 63 20.14 -9.33 0.23
C TYR A 63 21.39 -9.62 1.06
N TYR A 64 21.25 -10.28 2.20
CA TYR A 64 22.38 -10.62 3.06
C TYR A 64 23.28 -11.72 2.48
N GLN A 65 22.71 -12.68 1.74
CA GLN A 65 23.45 -13.77 1.10
C GLN A 65 24.18 -13.34 -0.18
N ASN A 66 23.72 -12.28 -0.85
CA ASN A 66 24.22 -11.82 -2.15
C ASN A 66 24.91 -10.45 -2.07
N LYS A 67 25.84 -10.26 -1.16
CA LYS A 67 26.68 -9.06 -1.04
C LYS A 67 25.86 -7.74 -0.99
N ARG A 68 24.71 -7.77 -0.32
CA ARG A 68 23.79 -6.63 -0.20
C ARG A 68 23.20 -6.15 -1.54
N THR A 69 22.98 -7.06 -2.47
CA THR A 69 22.28 -6.80 -3.73
C THR A 69 20.84 -7.33 -3.66
N TYR A 70 19.96 -6.75 -4.45
CA TYR A 70 18.57 -7.20 -4.56
C TYR A 70 18.37 -8.14 -5.76
N PRO A 71 17.35 -9.02 -5.72
CA PRO A 71 16.95 -9.78 -6.91
C PRO A 71 16.64 -8.86 -8.09
N SER A 72 17.06 -9.25 -9.29
CA SER A 72 16.88 -8.46 -10.52
C SER A 72 15.41 -8.17 -10.83
N GLU A 73 14.54 -9.13 -10.54
CA GLU A 73 13.10 -9.08 -10.80
C GLU A 73 12.33 -8.16 -9.84
N LEU A 74 12.88 -7.93 -8.64
CA LEU A 74 12.21 -7.19 -7.57
C LEU A 74 11.77 -5.79 -8.01
N LYS A 75 12.60 -5.09 -8.78
CA LYS A 75 12.31 -3.73 -9.25
C LYS A 75 11.07 -3.70 -10.13
N ALA A 76 10.94 -4.64 -11.05
CA ALA A 76 9.79 -4.73 -11.96
C ALA A 76 8.50 -5.07 -11.19
N GLU A 77 8.59 -6.01 -10.24
CA GLU A 77 7.45 -6.39 -9.41
C GLU A 77 6.95 -5.22 -8.52
N ILE A 78 7.87 -4.42 -7.95
CA ILE A 78 7.52 -3.20 -7.19
C ILE A 78 6.83 -2.18 -8.09
N GLN A 79 7.33 -1.95 -9.30
CA GLN A 79 6.73 -1.01 -10.25
C GLN A 79 5.31 -1.43 -10.63
N ASP A 80 5.09 -2.71 -10.89
CA ASP A 80 3.75 -3.26 -11.17
C ASP A 80 2.80 -3.08 -9.97
N ALA A 81 3.28 -3.33 -8.75
CA ALA A 81 2.49 -3.14 -7.54
C ALA A 81 2.12 -1.67 -7.31
N ILE A 82 3.05 -0.73 -7.51
CA ILE A 82 2.78 0.71 -7.45
C ILE A 82 1.74 1.10 -8.50
N PHE A 83 1.88 0.63 -9.72
CA PHE A 83 0.91 0.90 -10.79
C PHE A 83 -0.51 0.42 -10.41
N LYS A 84 -0.64 -0.78 -9.84
CA LYS A 84 -1.93 -1.29 -9.33
C LYS A 84 -2.51 -0.41 -8.22
N MET A 85 -1.68 0.08 -7.29
CA MET A 85 -2.12 1.04 -6.27
C MET A 85 -2.62 2.34 -6.89
N GLU A 86 -1.91 2.88 -7.89
CA GLU A 86 -2.30 4.09 -8.62
C GLU A 86 -3.67 3.92 -9.29
N GLN A 87 -3.89 2.80 -9.97
CA GLN A 87 -5.16 2.48 -10.62
C GLN A 87 -6.33 2.42 -9.61
N LEU A 88 -6.12 1.79 -8.46
CA LEU A 88 -7.17 1.65 -7.44
C LEU A 88 -7.46 2.95 -6.68
N THR A 89 -6.46 3.79 -6.48
CA THR A 89 -6.61 5.03 -5.70
C THR A 89 -6.94 6.25 -6.55
N GLY A 90 -6.72 6.19 -7.87
CA GLY A 90 -6.79 7.34 -8.75
C GLY A 90 -5.71 8.40 -8.48
N LYS A 91 -4.67 8.04 -7.71
CA LYS A 91 -3.53 8.89 -7.35
C LYS A 91 -2.27 8.38 -8.02
N LYS A 92 -1.24 9.22 -8.14
CA LYS A 92 0.01 8.83 -8.79
C LYS A 92 1.22 9.12 -7.91
N PHE A 93 2.13 8.15 -7.78
CA PHE A 93 3.34 8.32 -6.98
C PHE A 93 4.26 9.38 -7.60
N GLY A 94 4.60 10.41 -6.79
CA GLY A 94 5.41 11.54 -7.26
C GLY A 94 4.68 12.59 -8.12
N ASP A 95 3.36 12.45 -8.32
CA ASP A 95 2.57 13.46 -9.04
C ASP A 95 2.46 14.76 -8.22
N ALA A 96 2.66 15.90 -8.89
CA ALA A 96 2.63 17.22 -8.24
C ALA A 96 1.21 17.70 -7.89
N LYS A 97 0.17 17.12 -8.51
CA LYS A 97 -1.23 17.60 -8.35
C LYS A 97 -2.06 16.66 -7.48
N ASN A 98 -1.89 15.36 -7.65
CA ASN A 98 -2.65 14.33 -6.91
C ASN A 98 -1.73 13.19 -6.46
N PRO A 99 -0.80 13.45 -5.52
CA PRO A 99 0.21 12.49 -5.14
C PRO A 99 -0.37 11.29 -4.39
N LEU A 100 0.13 10.10 -4.72
CA LEU A 100 -0.01 8.92 -3.89
C LEU A 100 1.00 9.00 -2.74
N VAL A 101 0.51 9.00 -1.51
CA VAL A 101 1.33 9.03 -0.30
C VAL A 101 1.11 7.72 0.45
N VAL A 102 2.19 7.05 0.81
CA VAL A 102 2.16 5.74 1.45
C VAL A 102 3.00 5.70 2.73
N SER A 103 2.77 4.68 3.55
CA SER A 103 3.61 4.36 4.70
C SER A 103 4.33 3.05 4.45
N ILE A 104 5.63 3.00 4.75
CA ILE A 104 6.44 1.78 4.68
C ILE A 104 6.61 1.24 6.10
N ARG A 105 6.30 -0.02 6.28
CA ARG A 105 6.40 -0.71 7.57
C ARG A 105 7.25 -1.96 7.42
N SER A 106 8.10 -2.23 8.39
CA SER A 106 8.85 -3.47 8.39
C SER A 106 7.94 -4.66 8.74
N GLY A 107 8.14 -5.78 8.03
CA GLY A 107 7.36 -7.01 8.12
C GLY A 107 8.14 -8.18 8.72
N ALA A 108 8.82 -8.00 9.87
CA ALA A 108 9.56 -9.10 10.49
C ALA A 108 8.65 -10.27 10.91
N ARG A 109 9.20 -11.47 10.92
CA ARG A 109 8.51 -12.70 11.37
C ARG A 109 8.11 -12.64 12.84
N LYS A 110 8.96 -12.02 13.68
CA LYS A 110 8.68 -11.75 15.10
C LYS A 110 8.57 -10.23 15.28
N SER A 111 7.44 -9.78 15.79
CA SER A 111 7.23 -8.38 16.12
C SER A 111 7.85 -8.14 17.50
N MET A 112 8.80 -7.21 17.57
CA MET A 112 9.33 -6.71 18.82
C MET A 112 8.92 -5.24 18.96
N PRO A 113 8.22 -4.85 20.04
CA PRO A 113 7.86 -3.46 20.29
C PRO A 113 9.11 -2.56 20.32
N GLY A 114 9.07 -1.45 19.58
CA GLY A 114 10.15 -0.46 19.55
C GLY A 114 11.36 -0.76 18.64
N MET A 115 11.44 -1.95 18.04
CA MET A 115 12.57 -2.29 17.15
C MET A 115 12.29 -2.12 15.66
N MET A 116 11.08 -1.71 15.30
CA MET A 116 10.65 -1.68 13.90
C MET A 116 10.08 -0.32 13.56
N GLU A 117 10.82 0.40 12.75
CA GLU A 117 10.44 1.73 12.32
C GLU A 117 9.33 1.69 11.27
N THR A 118 8.49 2.71 11.31
CA THR A 118 7.53 3.03 10.25
C THR A 118 8.00 4.32 9.59
N ILE A 119 8.16 4.29 8.27
CA ILE A 119 8.43 5.48 7.49
C ILE A 119 7.09 5.99 6.98
N LEU A 120 6.69 7.16 7.46
CA LEU A 120 5.43 7.80 7.08
C LEU A 120 5.63 8.73 5.89
N ASN A 121 4.54 8.99 5.18
CA ASN A 121 4.44 10.04 4.16
C ASN A 121 5.44 9.88 2.99
N VAL A 122 5.78 8.65 2.63
CA VAL A 122 6.61 8.37 1.45
C VAL A 122 5.86 8.79 0.19
N GLY A 123 6.51 9.59 -0.67
CA GLY A 123 5.88 10.26 -1.81
C GLY A 123 5.55 11.73 -1.55
N LEU A 124 5.70 12.21 -0.29
CA LEU A 124 5.55 13.61 0.03
C LEU A 124 6.92 14.32 -0.10
N THR A 125 6.98 15.31 -0.97
CA THR A 125 8.16 16.13 -1.27
C THR A 125 7.74 17.59 -1.39
N GLU A 126 8.69 18.54 -1.46
CA GLU A 126 8.39 19.96 -1.70
C GLU A 126 7.53 20.17 -2.96
N LYS A 127 7.74 19.35 -3.98
CA LYS A 127 6.98 19.39 -5.23
C LYS A 127 5.54 18.89 -5.05
N THR A 128 5.34 17.81 -4.30
CA THR A 128 4.04 17.14 -4.18
C THR A 128 3.17 17.72 -3.07
N ILE A 129 3.76 18.37 -2.04
CA ILE A 129 3.02 18.93 -0.91
C ILE A 129 2.06 20.05 -1.33
N LYS A 130 2.45 20.88 -2.29
CA LYS A 130 1.62 21.97 -2.80
C LYS A 130 0.33 21.43 -3.45
N GLY A 131 0.44 20.41 -4.28
CA GLY A 131 -0.72 19.76 -4.89
C GLY A 131 -1.62 19.06 -3.88
N LEU A 132 -1.04 18.42 -2.87
CA LEU A 132 -1.79 17.81 -1.79
C LEU A 132 -2.63 18.83 -1.00
N ILE A 133 -2.02 19.98 -0.65
CA ILE A 133 -2.70 21.09 0.03
C ILE A 133 -3.86 21.62 -0.83
N GLU A 134 -3.62 21.82 -2.12
CA GLU A 134 -4.64 22.33 -3.04
C GLU A 134 -5.80 21.31 -3.21
N TYR A 135 -5.50 20.03 -3.33
CA TYR A 135 -6.49 18.95 -3.37
C TYR A 135 -7.38 18.95 -2.12
N TYR A 136 -6.79 19.01 -0.93
CA TYR A 136 -7.56 19.04 0.32
C TYR A 136 -8.39 20.31 0.47
N ARG A 137 -7.84 21.47 0.11
CA ARG A 137 -8.61 22.75 0.10
C ARG A 137 -9.85 22.63 -0.79
N LYS A 138 -9.70 22.22 -2.03
CA LYS A 138 -10.83 22.05 -2.98
C LYS A 138 -11.87 21.06 -2.45
N THR A 139 -11.43 19.94 -1.90
CA THR A 139 -12.32 18.91 -1.35
C THR A 139 -13.07 19.41 -0.11
N PHE A 140 -12.40 20.12 0.79
CA PHE A 140 -12.98 20.69 2.00
C PHE A 140 -14.03 21.76 1.69
N TYR A 141 -13.73 22.69 0.79
CA TYR A 141 -14.70 23.72 0.39
C TYR A 141 -15.92 23.12 -0.32
N LYS A 142 -15.72 22.14 -1.20
CA LYS A 142 -16.82 21.46 -1.88
C LYS A 142 -17.75 20.74 -0.90
N ARG A 143 -17.19 20.07 0.09
CA ARG A 143 -17.96 19.36 1.14
C ARG A 143 -18.78 20.32 2.01
N ASN A 144 -18.17 21.43 2.42
CA ASN A 144 -18.86 22.45 3.22
C ASN A 144 -19.97 23.17 2.44
N TYR A 145 -19.79 23.40 1.14
CA TYR A 145 -20.80 23.99 0.29
C TYR A 145 -22.04 23.08 0.14
N ILE A 146 -21.82 21.79 -0.07
CA ILE A 146 -22.90 20.79 -0.16
C ILE A 146 -23.66 20.69 1.15
N ASN A 147 -22.97 20.64 2.30
CA ASN A 147 -23.59 20.56 3.62
C ASN A 147 -24.46 21.82 3.92
N LYS A 148 -23.97 23.02 3.61
CA LYS A 148 -24.75 24.26 3.75
C LYS A 148 -26.00 24.28 2.87
N ARG A 149 -25.95 23.70 1.67
CA ARG A 149 -27.11 23.64 0.76
C ARG A 149 -28.17 22.63 1.22
N ASN A 150 -27.73 21.51 1.80
CA ASN A 150 -28.65 20.51 2.35
C ASN A 150 -29.33 21.00 3.62
N ASN A 151 -28.62 21.70 4.51
CA ASN A 151 -29.22 22.28 5.71
C ASN A 151 -30.24 23.40 5.40
N LYS A 152 -30.01 24.20 4.34
CA LYS A 152 -31.01 25.19 3.89
C LYS A 152 -32.29 24.55 3.31
N LYS A 153 -32.20 23.36 2.74
CA LYS A 153 -33.38 22.63 2.22
C LYS A 153 -34.19 21.95 3.32
N SER A 154 -33.58 21.61 4.46
CA SER A 154 -34.31 21.01 5.61
C SER A 154 -34.96 22.05 6.53
N SER A 155 -34.52 23.32 6.50
CA SER A 155 -35.12 24.41 7.30
C SER A 155 -36.30 25.13 6.59
N ASN A 156 -36.62 24.75 5.35
CA ASN A 156 -37.74 25.29 4.57
C ASN A 156 -38.87 24.25 4.38
N LYS A 157 -38.89 23.22 5.20
CA LYS A 157 -40.03 22.29 5.39
C LYS A 157 -40.55 22.40 6.80
#